data_14ac62993eaaac52b571d4b5894ed53d
#
_entry.id   14ac62993eaaac52b571d4b5894ed53d
#
_cell.length_a   1.000
_cell.length_b   1.000
_cell.length_c   1.000
_cell.angle_alpha   90.00
_cell.angle_beta   90.00
_cell.angle_gamma   90.00
#
_symmetry.space_group_name_H-M   'P 1'
#
loop_
_entity.id
_entity.type
_entity.pdbx_description
1 polymer ?
#
loop_
_entity_poly.entity_id
_entity_poly.type
_entity_poly.pdbx_seq_one_letter_code
_entity_poly.pdbx_strand_id
1 'polypeptide(L)'
;MEKSANNEDYTAQTLVKEQSREQIQSETVEHFYLRTIEQLKREGAIGNAYAYQNSYQVLRSFHADKPLAYAFGQIDEAFLNAFESWMRSKGNKETTLSFQMRTLRAIFNRAVRAKIVGREKNPFNEYKISKFNTRTPKRALNKTDVMKIMTADCSQGKAIEQFAHDVFVFSYLCGGISFVDMANLTPANIVEGRLIYCRQKTHGAVNVPLSAQAREILAKYDGHCRQAGYLFPILDERVHITPMQKKNRVHKMCGRVNFALRGISKRLKIKSTVTTYVARHSFATVLKKSGVNIGIISEALGHHSLKTTQIYLDSFENSQIDEAMRHLL
;
A
#
# COMPACT_ATOMS: atom_id res chain seq x y z
N MET A 1 -35.97 13.36 36.00
CA MET A 1 -36.54 14.22 37.07
C MET A 1 -35.47 14.70 38.10
N GLU A 2 -34.22 14.29 38.05
CA GLU A 2 -33.21 14.67 39.08
C GLU A 2 -32.39 15.94 38.80
N LYS A 3 -32.57 16.63 37.67
CA LYS A 3 -31.79 17.84 37.33
C LYS A 3 -32.53 19.17 37.53
N SER A 4 -33.74 19.15 38.02
CA SER A 4 -34.54 20.36 38.29
C SER A 4 -34.08 21.12 39.54
N ALA A 5 -33.13 20.60 40.30
CA ALA A 5 -32.66 21.19 41.56
C ALA A 5 -31.54 22.22 41.44
N ASN A 6 -30.90 22.35 40.26
CA ASN A 6 -29.70 23.18 40.08
C ASN A 6 -29.85 24.43 39.22
N ASN A 7 -31.05 24.98 39.09
CA ASN A 7 -31.31 26.30 38.47
C ASN A 7 -30.53 26.61 37.17
N GLU A 8 -30.24 25.58 36.34
CA GLU A 8 -29.63 25.77 35.03
C GLU A 8 -30.73 25.93 33.98
N ASP A 9 -30.69 26.99 33.17
CA ASP A 9 -31.61 27.25 32.07
C ASP A 9 -31.47 26.18 30.96
N TYR A 10 -32.29 25.13 31.00
CA TYR A 10 -32.38 24.10 29.99
C TYR A 10 -33.17 24.56 28.78
N THR A 11 -32.46 24.99 27.74
CA THR A 11 -33.11 25.17 26.43
C THR A 11 -33.21 23.82 25.71
N ALA A 12 -34.21 23.66 24.81
CA ALA A 12 -34.36 22.46 23.98
C ALA A 12 -33.07 22.13 23.23
N GLN A 13 -32.28 23.15 22.88
CA GLN A 13 -30.94 23.00 22.24
C GLN A 13 -29.89 22.42 23.19
N THR A 14 -29.97 22.73 24.49
CA THR A 14 -29.03 22.17 25.49
C THR A 14 -29.31 20.70 25.73
N LEU A 15 -30.60 20.32 25.84
CA LEU A 15 -31.02 18.91 25.99
C LEU A 15 -30.68 18.07 24.77
N VAL A 16 -30.88 18.59 23.55
CA VAL A 16 -30.44 17.90 22.30
C VAL A 16 -28.92 17.73 22.24
N LYS A 17 -28.18 18.73 22.70
CA LYS A 17 -26.69 18.63 22.79
C LYS A 17 -26.24 17.63 23.85
N GLU A 18 -26.91 17.55 25.01
CA GLU A 18 -26.57 16.55 26.03
C GLU A 18 -26.93 15.13 25.58
N GLN A 19 -28.12 14.91 25.03
CA GLN A 19 -28.48 13.60 24.43
C GLN A 19 -27.57 13.19 23.32
N SER A 20 -27.15 14.13 22.47
CA SER A 20 -26.14 13.86 21.42
C SER A 20 -24.77 13.51 22.03
N ARG A 21 -24.38 14.14 23.15
CA ARG A 21 -23.13 13.81 23.87
C ARG A 21 -23.19 12.43 24.54
N GLU A 22 -24.30 12.08 25.16
CA GLU A 22 -24.50 10.75 25.76
C GLU A 22 -24.53 9.65 24.71
N GLN A 23 -25.19 9.86 23.58
CA GLN A 23 -25.16 8.92 22.45
C GLN A 23 -23.76 8.78 21.85
N ILE A 24 -22.99 9.86 21.75
CA ILE A 24 -21.60 9.83 21.27
C ILE A 24 -20.70 9.04 22.24
N GLN A 25 -20.87 9.21 23.55
CA GLN A 25 -20.10 8.48 24.57
C GLN A 25 -20.46 7.00 24.67
N SER A 26 -21.65 6.60 24.20
CA SER A 26 -22.11 5.21 24.19
C SER A 26 -21.78 4.45 22.89
N GLU A 27 -21.14 5.09 21.92
CA GLU A 27 -20.83 4.46 20.63
C GLU A 27 -19.85 3.28 20.81
N THR A 28 -20.30 2.08 20.38
CA THR A 28 -19.47 0.87 20.43
C THR A 28 -18.33 0.90 19.42
N VAL A 29 -17.28 0.14 19.69
CA VAL A 29 -16.14 -0.06 18.78
C VAL A 29 -16.62 -0.57 17.42
N GLU A 30 -17.60 -1.50 17.40
CA GLU A 30 -18.18 -2.03 16.16
C GLU A 30 -18.83 -0.95 15.31
N HIS A 31 -19.74 -0.19 15.90
CA HIS A 31 -20.50 0.85 15.17
C HIS A 31 -19.55 1.90 14.60
N PHE A 32 -18.57 2.33 15.38
CA PHE A 32 -17.57 3.31 14.92
C PHE A 32 -16.70 2.78 13.79
N TYR A 33 -16.25 1.50 13.86
CA TYR A 33 -15.50 0.87 12.76
C TYR A 33 -16.31 0.84 11.47
N LEU A 34 -17.55 0.33 11.53
CA LEU A 34 -18.40 0.18 10.35
C LEU A 34 -18.73 1.54 9.73
N ARG A 35 -19.09 2.53 10.55
CA ARG A 35 -19.34 3.91 10.10
C ARG A 35 -18.09 4.52 9.43
N THR A 36 -16.91 4.33 10.02
CA THR A 36 -15.66 4.83 9.46
C THR A 36 -15.33 4.17 8.11
N ILE A 37 -15.55 2.86 7.99
CA ILE A 37 -15.33 2.12 6.74
C ILE A 37 -16.24 2.65 5.63
N GLU A 38 -17.54 2.83 5.93
CA GLU A 38 -18.50 3.35 4.95
C GLU A 38 -18.21 4.81 4.55
N GLN A 39 -17.78 5.64 5.48
CA GLN A 39 -17.33 6.99 5.20
C GLN A 39 -16.14 6.98 4.21
N LEU A 40 -15.11 6.18 4.48
CA LEU A 40 -13.94 6.08 3.62
C LEU A 40 -14.27 5.53 2.22
N LYS A 41 -15.24 4.64 2.11
CA LYS A 41 -15.73 4.17 0.80
C LYS A 41 -16.40 5.30 0.02
N ARG A 42 -17.25 6.10 0.67
CA ARG A 42 -17.91 7.27 0.06
C ARG A 42 -16.92 8.34 -0.39
N GLU A 43 -15.86 8.56 0.39
CA GLU A 43 -14.76 9.48 0.07
C GLU A 43 -13.80 8.95 -1.02
N GLY A 44 -14.03 7.75 -1.55
CA GLY A 44 -13.14 7.12 -2.54
C GLY A 44 -11.82 6.61 -1.96
N ALA A 45 -11.61 6.71 -0.64
CA ALA A 45 -10.41 6.24 0.07
C ALA A 45 -10.41 4.71 0.26
N ILE A 46 -10.67 3.99 -0.83
CA ILE A 46 -10.93 2.54 -0.84
C ILE A 46 -9.79 1.73 -0.21
N GLY A 47 -8.53 2.18 -0.39
CA GLY A 47 -7.36 1.53 0.23
C GLY A 47 -7.43 1.52 1.75
N ASN A 48 -7.77 2.66 2.34
CA ASN A 48 -7.91 2.81 3.78
C ASN A 48 -9.15 2.05 4.30
N ALA A 49 -10.29 2.11 3.57
CA ALA A 49 -11.47 1.35 3.92
C ALA A 49 -11.17 -0.15 4.08
N TYR A 50 -10.39 -0.74 3.16
CA TYR A 50 -9.97 -2.15 3.29
C TYR A 50 -9.01 -2.41 4.45
N ALA A 51 -8.11 -1.47 4.77
CA ALA A 51 -7.24 -1.60 5.93
C ALA A 51 -8.07 -1.66 7.23
N TYR A 52 -9.04 -0.77 7.38
CA TYR A 52 -9.95 -0.79 8.52
C TYR A 52 -10.87 -2.01 8.52
N GLN A 53 -11.39 -2.43 7.36
CA GLN A 53 -12.19 -3.64 7.24
C GLN A 53 -11.41 -4.89 7.70
N ASN A 54 -10.15 -5.02 7.27
CA ASN A 54 -9.29 -6.12 7.72
C ASN A 54 -9.04 -6.04 9.23
N SER A 55 -8.73 -4.87 9.77
CA SER A 55 -8.51 -4.69 11.21
C SER A 55 -9.76 -5.04 12.02
N TYR A 56 -10.94 -4.63 11.57
CA TYR A 56 -12.22 -4.98 12.18
C TYR A 56 -12.44 -6.51 12.20
N GLN A 57 -12.21 -7.18 11.07
CA GLN A 57 -12.36 -8.64 11.00
C GLN A 57 -11.39 -9.37 11.92
N VAL A 58 -10.13 -8.94 11.99
CA VAL A 58 -9.14 -9.55 12.88
C VAL A 58 -9.51 -9.35 14.35
N LEU A 59 -10.01 -8.16 14.73
CA LEU A 59 -10.53 -7.92 16.08
C LEU A 59 -11.75 -8.78 16.41
N ARG A 60 -12.68 -8.95 15.47
CA ARG A 60 -13.81 -9.87 15.65
C ARG A 60 -13.33 -11.29 15.88
N SER A 61 -12.39 -11.77 15.08
CA SER A 61 -11.83 -13.12 15.25
C SER A 61 -11.11 -13.27 16.60
N PHE A 62 -10.49 -12.22 17.13
CA PHE A 62 -9.97 -12.22 18.51
C PHE A 62 -11.08 -12.38 19.56
N HIS A 63 -12.27 -11.83 19.32
CA HIS A 63 -13.47 -11.97 20.15
C HIS A 63 -14.34 -13.18 19.76
N ALA A 64 -13.77 -14.22 19.19
CA ALA A 64 -14.50 -15.43 18.75
C ALA A 64 -15.68 -15.10 17.81
N ASP A 65 -15.46 -14.14 16.90
CA ASP A 65 -16.40 -13.61 15.91
C ASP A 65 -17.68 -12.99 16.48
N LYS A 66 -17.69 -12.69 17.81
CA LYS A 66 -18.76 -11.92 18.44
C LYS A 66 -18.69 -10.45 18.04
N PRO A 67 -19.82 -9.71 18.12
CA PRO A 67 -19.82 -8.26 17.92
C PRO A 67 -18.89 -7.55 18.90
N LEU A 68 -18.23 -6.46 18.44
CA LEU A 68 -17.37 -5.62 19.28
C LEU A 68 -18.24 -4.61 20.04
N ALA A 69 -19.18 -5.12 20.87
CA ALA A 69 -20.20 -4.35 21.57
C ALA A 69 -19.69 -3.67 22.86
N TYR A 70 -18.42 -3.27 22.88
CA TYR A 70 -17.80 -2.57 23.98
C TYR A 70 -17.33 -1.17 23.57
N ALA A 71 -17.15 -0.31 24.57
CA ALA A 71 -16.69 1.06 24.37
C ALA A 71 -15.19 1.13 24.13
N PHE A 72 -14.70 2.18 23.46
CA PHE A 72 -13.27 2.41 23.25
C PHE A 72 -12.45 2.47 24.53
N GLY A 73 -13.04 2.93 25.64
CA GLY A 73 -12.36 2.97 26.95
C GLY A 73 -11.99 1.61 27.53
N GLN A 74 -12.53 0.52 26.98
CA GLN A 74 -12.19 -0.86 27.35
C GLN A 74 -10.98 -1.42 26.57
N ILE A 75 -10.53 -0.69 25.56
CA ILE A 75 -9.27 -0.99 24.86
C ILE A 75 -8.14 -0.32 25.65
N ASP A 76 -7.64 -1.02 26.63
CA ASP A 76 -6.50 -0.62 27.46
C ASP A 76 -5.21 -1.34 27.05
N GLU A 77 -4.13 -1.15 27.79
CA GLU A 77 -2.84 -1.82 27.52
C GLU A 77 -2.94 -3.33 27.70
N ALA A 78 -3.70 -3.82 28.68
CA ALA A 78 -3.92 -5.25 28.90
C ALA A 78 -4.64 -5.88 27.70
N PHE A 79 -5.63 -5.19 27.15
CA PHE A 79 -6.30 -5.60 25.92
C PHE A 79 -5.31 -5.69 24.74
N LEU A 80 -4.45 -4.69 24.55
CA LEU A 80 -3.47 -4.70 23.46
C LEU A 80 -2.46 -5.84 23.60
N ASN A 81 -2.01 -6.13 24.82
CA ASN A 81 -1.09 -7.22 25.10
C ASN A 81 -1.76 -8.60 24.87
N ALA A 82 -3.02 -8.77 25.26
CA ALA A 82 -3.79 -9.98 25.00
C ALA A 82 -4.02 -10.17 23.49
N PHE A 83 -4.37 -9.11 22.75
CA PHE A 83 -4.53 -9.15 21.31
C PHE A 83 -3.23 -9.48 20.58
N GLU A 84 -2.10 -8.91 21.00
CA GLU A 84 -0.77 -9.25 20.47
C GLU A 84 -0.45 -10.73 20.69
N SER A 85 -0.64 -11.23 21.92
CA SER A 85 -0.36 -12.61 22.27
C SER A 85 -1.21 -13.58 21.45
N TRP A 86 -2.50 -13.27 21.26
CA TRP A 86 -3.38 -14.04 20.41
C TRP A 86 -2.93 -14.04 18.95
N MET A 87 -2.53 -12.89 18.39
CA MET A 87 -2.01 -12.85 17.02
C MET A 87 -0.72 -13.67 16.88
N ARG A 88 0.16 -13.64 17.88
CA ARG A 88 1.39 -14.46 17.91
C ARG A 88 1.07 -15.93 17.95
N SER A 89 0.09 -16.37 18.74
CA SER A 89 -0.34 -17.77 18.81
C SER A 89 -0.89 -18.30 17.48
N LYS A 90 -1.40 -17.39 16.61
CA LYS A 90 -1.83 -17.70 15.23
C LYS A 90 -0.67 -17.71 14.22
N GLY A 91 0.57 -17.53 14.65
CA GLY A 91 1.76 -17.53 13.79
C GLY A 91 1.90 -16.26 12.93
N ASN A 92 1.26 -15.15 13.29
CA ASN A 92 1.37 -13.89 12.55
C ASN A 92 2.79 -13.31 12.64
N LYS A 93 3.27 -12.77 11.50
CA LYS A 93 4.58 -12.12 11.43
C LYS A 93 4.55 -10.74 12.08
N GLU A 94 5.70 -10.28 12.55
CA GLU A 94 5.91 -8.95 13.15
C GLU A 94 5.35 -7.81 12.28
N THR A 95 5.48 -7.92 10.95
CA THR A 95 4.90 -6.95 10.00
C THR A 95 3.37 -6.91 10.05
N THR A 96 2.72 -8.07 10.26
CA THR A 96 1.26 -8.18 10.41
C THR A 96 0.82 -7.59 11.75
N LEU A 97 1.53 -7.93 12.85
CA LEU A 97 1.27 -7.35 14.17
C LEU A 97 1.36 -5.82 14.13
N SER A 98 2.47 -5.31 13.60
CA SER A 98 2.68 -3.87 13.45
C SER A 98 1.58 -3.20 12.61
N PHE A 99 1.11 -3.85 11.52
CA PHE A 99 0.03 -3.34 10.70
C PHE A 99 -1.29 -3.25 11.48
N GLN A 100 -1.67 -4.32 12.18
CA GLN A 100 -2.92 -4.36 12.96
C GLN A 100 -2.89 -3.32 14.09
N MET A 101 -1.80 -3.23 14.85
CA MET A 101 -1.66 -2.27 15.94
C MET A 101 -1.66 -0.82 15.43
N ARG A 102 -1.02 -0.52 14.29
CA ARG A 102 -1.07 0.82 13.68
C ARG A 102 -2.49 1.18 13.22
N THR A 103 -3.23 0.22 12.67
CA THR A 103 -4.59 0.44 12.22
C THR A 103 -5.53 0.64 13.41
N LEU A 104 -5.38 -0.16 14.47
CA LEU A 104 -6.13 0.02 15.72
C LEU A 104 -5.83 1.36 16.40
N ARG A 105 -4.56 1.78 16.44
CA ARG A 105 -4.19 3.12 16.92
C ARG A 105 -4.84 4.23 16.07
N ALA A 106 -4.87 4.05 14.75
CA ALA A 106 -5.46 5.06 13.86
C ALA A 106 -6.97 5.22 14.09
N ILE A 107 -7.72 4.12 14.29
CA ILE A 107 -9.16 4.19 14.60
C ILE A 107 -9.40 4.74 16.01
N PHE A 108 -8.60 4.35 17.00
CA PHE A 108 -8.66 4.89 18.35
C PHE A 108 -8.46 6.41 18.34
N ASN A 109 -7.45 6.90 17.64
CA ASN A 109 -7.20 8.33 17.49
C ASN A 109 -8.33 9.06 16.74
N ARG A 110 -9.07 8.39 15.85
CA ARG A 110 -10.28 8.94 15.25
C ARG A 110 -11.40 9.05 16.29
N ALA A 111 -11.57 8.06 17.16
CA ALA A 111 -12.55 8.08 18.26
C ALA A 111 -12.25 9.20 19.26
N VAL A 112 -10.96 9.41 19.58
CA VAL A 112 -10.53 10.56 20.42
C VAL A 112 -10.89 11.90 19.77
N ARG A 113 -10.61 12.08 18.48
CA ARG A 113 -10.99 13.30 17.75
C ARG A 113 -12.51 13.52 17.68
N ALA A 114 -13.25 12.43 17.58
CA ALA A 114 -14.73 12.45 17.61
C ALA A 114 -15.29 12.62 19.03
N LYS A 115 -14.45 12.75 20.06
CA LYS A 115 -14.83 12.88 21.50
C LYS A 115 -15.61 11.69 22.06
N ILE A 116 -15.47 10.51 21.46
CA ILE A 116 -16.10 9.25 21.92
C ILE A 116 -15.34 8.70 23.13
N VAL A 117 -14.04 8.91 23.18
CA VAL A 117 -13.14 8.50 24.28
C VAL A 117 -12.17 9.63 24.59
N GLY A 118 -11.83 9.78 25.87
CA GLY A 118 -10.86 10.77 26.30
C GLY A 118 -9.44 10.43 25.83
N ARG A 119 -8.61 11.46 25.61
CA ARG A 119 -7.22 11.32 25.17
C ARG A 119 -6.36 10.61 26.21
N GLU A 120 -6.67 10.77 27.48
CA GLU A 120 -6.01 10.14 28.63
C GLU A 120 -6.18 8.62 28.63
N LYS A 121 -7.27 8.12 28.07
CA LYS A 121 -7.58 6.67 27.94
C LYS A 121 -6.89 6.02 26.74
N ASN A 122 -6.03 6.74 25.99
CA ASN A 122 -5.40 6.19 24.80
C ASN A 122 -4.28 5.20 25.19
N PRO A 123 -4.46 3.89 25.01
CA PRO A 123 -3.47 2.90 25.45
C PRO A 123 -2.15 2.97 24.68
N PHE A 124 -2.15 3.59 23.50
CA PHE A 124 -0.95 3.77 22.69
C PHE A 124 -0.03 4.88 23.19
N ASN A 125 -0.37 5.58 24.28
CA ASN A 125 0.54 6.45 24.99
C ASN A 125 1.67 5.62 25.59
N GLU A 126 1.34 4.46 26.18
CA GLU A 126 2.27 3.53 26.82
C GLU A 126 2.69 2.40 25.88
N TYR A 127 1.75 1.74 25.18
CA TYR A 127 2.02 0.64 24.28
C TYR A 127 2.81 1.09 23.04
N LYS A 128 4.06 0.65 22.92
CA LYS A 128 4.98 1.06 21.84
C LYS A 128 4.91 0.10 20.65
N ILE A 129 4.39 0.58 19.52
CA ILE A 129 4.36 -0.20 18.25
C ILE A 129 5.77 -0.36 17.64
N SER A 130 6.70 0.52 17.98
CA SER A 130 8.10 0.48 17.51
C SER A 130 8.86 -0.78 17.94
N LYS A 131 8.35 -1.54 18.92
CA LYS A 131 8.93 -2.82 19.36
C LYS A 131 8.91 -3.90 18.29
N PHE A 132 7.99 -3.81 17.32
CA PHE A 132 7.88 -4.80 16.25
C PHE A 132 9.01 -4.68 15.23
N ASN A 133 9.70 -5.78 14.98
CA ASN A 133 10.69 -5.84 13.92
C ASN A 133 10.01 -5.98 12.55
N THR A 134 9.88 -4.87 11.85
CA THR A 134 9.25 -4.83 10.52
C THR A 134 10.25 -4.93 9.36
N ARG A 135 11.53 -5.19 9.65
CA ARG A 135 12.53 -5.40 8.61
C ARG A 135 12.18 -6.64 7.80
N THR A 136 12.05 -6.50 6.50
CA THR A 136 11.79 -7.61 5.59
C THR A 136 13.01 -7.81 4.69
N PRO A 137 13.35 -9.07 4.34
CA PRO A 137 14.40 -9.34 3.37
C PRO A 137 14.11 -8.57 2.07
N LYS A 138 15.12 -7.92 1.54
CA LYS A 138 15.00 -7.20 0.28
C LYS A 138 14.90 -8.20 -0.87
N ARG A 139 14.05 -7.89 -1.84
CA ARG A 139 13.68 -8.79 -2.93
C ARG A 139 14.15 -8.28 -4.29
N ALA A 140 15.06 -7.29 -4.29
CA ALA A 140 15.61 -6.79 -5.53
C ALA A 140 16.42 -7.90 -6.24
N LEU A 141 16.28 -7.96 -7.56
CA LEU A 141 17.12 -8.77 -8.41
C LEU A 141 18.41 -7.99 -8.72
N ASN A 142 19.51 -8.72 -8.91
CA ASN A 142 20.71 -8.16 -9.51
C ASN A 142 20.49 -7.86 -11.00
N LYS A 143 21.40 -7.09 -11.61
CA LYS A 143 21.32 -6.71 -13.03
C LYS A 143 21.26 -7.93 -13.96
N THR A 144 22.04 -8.98 -13.68
CA THR A 144 22.06 -10.21 -14.48
C THR A 144 20.71 -10.91 -14.50
N ASP A 145 20.03 -11.07 -13.34
CA ASP A 145 18.72 -11.72 -13.28
C ASP A 145 17.62 -10.85 -13.88
N VAL A 146 17.73 -9.52 -13.79
CA VAL A 146 16.84 -8.61 -14.52
C VAL A 146 17.00 -8.80 -16.01
N MET A 147 18.26 -8.86 -16.52
CA MET A 147 18.51 -9.07 -17.94
C MET A 147 17.99 -10.42 -18.44
N LYS A 148 18.11 -11.50 -17.65
CA LYS A 148 17.48 -12.79 -18.00
C LYS A 148 15.96 -12.67 -18.22
N ILE A 149 15.28 -11.87 -17.39
CA ILE A 149 13.83 -11.65 -17.58
C ILE A 149 13.62 -10.80 -18.83
N MET A 150 14.36 -9.71 -19.01
CA MET A 150 14.16 -8.78 -20.13
C MET A 150 14.38 -9.44 -21.49
N THR A 151 15.29 -10.40 -21.57
CA THR A 151 15.64 -11.12 -22.82
C THR A 151 14.90 -12.46 -22.97
N ALA A 152 14.04 -12.82 -21.98
CA ALA A 152 13.32 -14.07 -22.04
C ALA A 152 12.30 -14.08 -23.18
N ASP A 153 12.38 -15.11 -24.03
CA ASP A 153 11.31 -15.35 -24.99
C ASP A 153 10.08 -15.92 -24.29
N CYS A 154 9.01 -15.17 -24.32
CA CYS A 154 7.69 -15.56 -23.83
C CYS A 154 6.66 -15.67 -24.96
N SER A 155 7.07 -15.59 -26.24
CA SER A 155 6.17 -15.59 -27.41
C SER A 155 5.34 -16.86 -27.52
N GLN A 156 5.92 -18.01 -27.16
CA GLN A 156 5.25 -19.31 -27.13
C GLN A 156 4.44 -19.57 -25.86
N GLY A 157 4.49 -18.65 -24.89
CA GLY A 157 3.76 -18.73 -23.63
C GLY A 157 2.29 -18.34 -23.78
N LYS A 158 1.51 -18.62 -22.72
CA LYS A 158 0.14 -18.12 -22.63
C LYS A 158 0.12 -16.59 -22.67
N ALA A 159 -0.93 -15.98 -23.20
CA ALA A 159 -1.09 -14.52 -23.26
C ALA A 159 -0.83 -13.82 -21.90
N ILE A 160 -1.19 -14.47 -20.79
CA ILE A 160 -0.89 -13.92 -19.44
C ILE A 160 0.59 -13.94 -19.09
N GLU A 161 1.38 -14.87 -19.63
CA GLU A 161 2.84 -14.90 -19.41
C GLU A 161 3.53 -13.80 -20.22
N GLN A 162 3.14 -13.62 -21.48
CA GLN A 162 3.62 -12.50 -22.31
C GLN A 162 3.29 -11.17 -21.65
N PHE A 163 2.05 -11.00 -21.21
CA PHE A 163 1.63 -9.78 -20.50
C PHE A 163 2.41 -9.56 -19.21
N ALA A 164 2.64 -10.60 -18.41
CA ALA A 164 3.40 -10.52 -17.17
C ALA A 164 4.86 -10.13 -17.41
N HIS A 165 5.49 -10.69 -18.44
CA HIS A 165 6.81 -10.31 -18.90
C HIS A 165 6.86 -8.81 -19.26
N ASP A 166 5.96 -8.36 -20.14
CA ASP A 166 5.89 -6.97 -20.58
C ASP A 166 5.63 -6.00 -19.41
N VAL A 167 4.77 -6.36 -18.46
CA VAL A 167 4.53 -5.59 -17.22
C VAL A 167 5.80 -5.44 -16.41
N PHE A 168 6.57 -6.51 -16.22
CA PHE A 168 7.81 -6.46 -15.44
C PHE A 168 8.85 -5.58 -16.14
N VAL A 169 9.07 -5.78 -17.43
CA VAL A 169 10.05 -5.04 -18.22
C VAL A 169 9.68 -3.56 -18.30
N PHE A 170 8.43 -3.25 -18.61
CA PHE A 170 7.95 -1.87 -18.65
C PHE A 170 8.09 -1.18 -17.29
N SER A 171 7.70 -1.87 -16.22
CA SER A 171 7.87 -1.32 -14.87
C SER A 171 9.34 -1.00 -14.57
N TYR A 172 10.25 -1.90 -14.89
CA TYR A 172 11.68 -1.70 -14.66
C TYR A 172 12.24 -0.53 -15.49
N LEU A 173 11.89 -0.44 -16.77
CA LEU A 173 12.37 0.61 -17.67
C LEU A 173 11.76 2.00 -17.38
N CYS A 174 10.58 2.04 -16.79
CA CYS A 174 9.82 3.27 -16.52
C CYS A 174 9.85 3.67 -15.04
N GLY A 175 11.04 3.73 -14.43
CA GLY A 175 11.21 4.25 -13.07
C GLY A 175 10.62 3.35 -11.98
N GLY A 176 10.43 2.06 -12.25
CA GLY A 176 9.81 1.14 -11.29
C GLY A 176 8.33 1.47 -11.04
N ILE A 177 7.58 1.86 -12.08
CA ILE A 177 6.15 2.17 -11.97
C ILE A 177 5.40 1.02 -11.30
N SER A 178 4.51 1.34 -10.33
CA SER A 178 3.75 0.31 -9.65
C SER A 178 2.65 -0.26 -10.56
N PHE A 179 2.22 -1.51 -10.31
CA PHE A 179 1.16 -2.14 -11.10
C PHE A 179 -0.17 -1.35 -11.06
N VAL A 180 -0.48 -0.72 -9.93
CA VAL A 180 -1.66 0.14 -9.78
C VAL A 180 -1.53 1.42 -10.63
N ASP A 181 -0.36 2.06 -10.63
CA ASP A 181 -0.13 3.24 -11.45
C ASP A 181 -0.18 2.89 -12.94
N MET A 182 0.49 1.77 -13.34
CA MET A 182 0.48 1.25 -14.71
C MET A 182 -0.94 0.96 -15.21
N ALA A 183 -1.79 0.38 -14.35
CA ALA A 183 -3.17 0.06 -14.70
C ALA A 183 -4.03 1.29 -15.03
N ASN A 184 -3.66 2.46 -14.50
CA ASN A 184 -4.38 3.72 -14.70
C ASN A 184 -3.77 4.61 -15.80
N LEU A 185 -2.71 4.16 -16.48
CA LEU A 185 -2.13 4.93 -17.57
C LEU A 185 -3.07 5.02 -18.77
N THR A 186 -3.18 6.22 -19.33
CA THR A 186 -3.91 6.57 -20.54
C THR A 186 -2.97 7.18 -21.58
N PRO A 187 -3.38 7.35 -22.84
CA PRO A 187 -2.57 8.04 -23.84
C PRO A 187 -2.08 9.42 -23.41
N ALA A 188 -2.87 10.16 -22.62
CA ALA A 188 -2.50 11.48 -22.11
C ALA A 188 -1.26 11.48 -21.19
N ASN A 189 -0.85 10.29 -20.70
CA ASN A 189 0.37 10.15 -19.91
C ASN A 189 1.64 10.07 -20.77
N ILE A 190 1.53 9.99 -22.08
CA ILE A 190 2.66 9.98 -23.01
C ILE A 190 2.77 11.35 -23.65
N VAL A 191 3.79 12.11 -23.26
CA VAL A 191 4.04 13.47 -23.74
C VAL A 191 5.48 13.57 -24.22
N GLU A 192 5.70 13.96 -25.48
CA GLU A 192 7.04 14.17 -26.07
C GLU A 192 8.03 13.00 -25.83
N GLY A 193 7.55 11.78 -25.97
CA GLY A 193 8.38 10.58 -25.75
C GLY A 193 8.71 10.27 -24.27
N ARG A 194 8.03 10.93 -23.36
CA ARG A 194 8.18 10.72 -21.91
C ARG A 194 6.89 10.16 -21.29
N LEU A 195 7.04 9.39 -20.24
CA LEU A 195 5.94 8.93 -19.40
C LEU A 195 5.79 9.88 -18.22
N ILE A 196 4.66 10.59 -18.17
CA ILE A 196 4.35 11.57 -17.13
C ILE A 196 3.07 11.14 -16.41
N TYR A 197 3.16 10.90 -15.11
CA TYR A 197 2.00 10.54 -14.31
C TYR A 197 2.15 10.94 -12.84
N CYS A 198 1.02 10.99 -12.14
CA CYS A 198 0.97 11.18 -10.70
C CYS A 198 0.69 9.85 -10.01
N ARG A 199 1.48 9.49 -9.02
CA ARG A 199 1.32 8.21 -8.29
C ARG A 199 0.02 8.18 -7.50
N GLN A 200 -0.75 7.10 -7.67
CA GLN A 200 -2.03 6.89 -6.98
C GLN A 200 -1.90 6.86 -5.44
N LYS A 201 -0.78 6.34 -4.92
CA LYS A 201 -0.60 6.16 -3.48
C LYS A 201 -0.08 7.39 -2.76
N THR A 202 0.77 8.16 -3.38
CA THR A 202 1.56 9.23 -2.71
C THR A 202 1.42 10.58 -3.39
N HIS A 203 0.72 10.67 -4.52
CA HIS A 203 0.55 11.87 -5.32
C HIS A 203 1.89 12.52 -5.76
N GLY A 204 2.98 11.75 -5.75
CA GLY A 204 4.26 12.20 -6.28
C GLY A 204 4.24 12.18 -7.81
N ALA A 205 4.67 13.27 -8.43
CA ALA A 205 4.86 13.35 -9.87
C ALA A 205 6.05 12.49 -10.31
N VAL A 206 5.90 11.80 -11.44
CA VAL A 206 6.95 11.02 -12.10
C VAL A 206 7.02 11.46 -13.54
N ASN A 207 8.23 11.74 -14.02
CA ASN A 207 8.51 12.12 -15.39
C ASN A 207 9.79 11.41 -15.86
N VAL A 208 9.62 10.32 -16.63
CA VAL A 208 10.74 9.48 -17.09
C VAL A 208 10.70 9.32 -18.61
N PRO A 209 11.87 9.25 -19.29
CA PRO A 209 11.91 9.01 -20.72
C PRO A 209 11.45 7.59 -21.06
N LEU A 210 10.78 7.42 -22.19
CA LEU A 210 10.42 6.12 -22.74
C LEU A 210 11.56 5.62 -23.64
N SER A 211 12.19 4.52 -23.25
CA SER A 211 13.16 3.81 -24.11
C SER A 211 12.46 3.20 -25.34
N ALA A 212 13.23 2.82 -26.37
CA ALA A 212 12.70 2.14 -27.55
C ALA A 212 11.91 0.88 -27.15
N GLN A 213 12.49 0.05 -26.28
CA GLN A 213 11.85 -1.18 -25.79
C GLN A 213 10.54 -0.90 -25.00
N ALA A 214 10.47 0.18 -24.22
CA ALA A 214 9.23 0.57 -23.54
C ALA A 214 8.15 0.99 -24.54
N ARG A 215 8.50 1.68 -25.61
CA ARG A 215 7.58 2.06 -26.70
C ARG A 215 7.09 0.82 -27.47
N GLU A 216 7.96 -0.13 -27.76
CA GLU A 216 7.59 -1.41 -28.40
C GLU A 216 6.57 -2.18 -27.56
N ILE A 217 6.74 -2.21 -26.22
CA ILE A 217 5.77 -2.82 -25.32
C ILE A 217 4.42 -2.11 -25.41
N LEU A 218 4.38 -0.78 -25.40
CA LEU A 218 3.13 -0.04 -25.55
C LEU A 218 2.43 -0.31 -26.89
N ALA A 219 3.18 -0.38 -27.98
CA ALA A 219 2.66 -0.64 -29.31
C ALA A 219 1.92 -2.00 -29.40
N LYS A 220 2.34 -3.02 -28.64
CA LYS A 220 1.64 -4.32 -28.58
C LYS A 220 0.18 -4.19 -28.08
N TYR A 221 -0.10 -3.17 -27.28
CA TYR A 221 -1.42 -2.97 -26.65
C TYR A 221 -2.22 -1.82 -27.26
N ASP A 222 -1.78 -1.22 -28.37
CA ASP A 222 -2.42 -0.07 -28.99
C ASP A 222 -3.89 -0.36 -29.40
N GLY A 223 -4.19 -1.55 -29.91
CA GLY A 223 -5.54 -1.97 -30.23
C GLY A 223 -6.48 -1.98 -29.01
N HIS A 224 -5.98 -2.44 -27.84
CA HIS A 224 -6.73 -2.37 -26.60
C HIS A 224 -6.90 -0.92 -26.14
N CYS A 225 -5.85 -0.12 -26.21
CA CYS A 225 -5.86 1.28 -25.81
C CYS A 225 -6.95 2.07 -26.53
N ARG A 226 -7.07 1.94 -27.83
CA ARG A 226 -8.12 2.60 -28.66
C ARG A 226 -9.53 2.21 -28.25
N GLN A 227 -9.73 0.98 -27.76
CA GLN A 227 -11.05 0.48 -27.37
C GLN A 227 -11.40 0.78 -25.91
N ALA A 228 -10.45 0.70 -25.02
CA ALA A 228 -10.66 0.66 -23.57
C ALA A 228 -10.16 1.90 -22.81
N GLY A 229 -9.51 2.85 -23.50
CA GLY A 229 -9.03 4.12 -22.93
C GLY A 229 -7.75 4.02 -22.08
N TYR A 230 -7.25 2.81 -21.78
CA TYR A 230 -6.06 2.57 -20.97
C TYR A 230 -4.94 1.94 -21.80
N LEU A 231 -3.67 2.31 -21.50
CA LEU A 231 -2.49 1.81 -22.23
C LEU A 231 -2.29 0.30 -22.10
N PHE A 232 -2.74 -0.31 -21.01
CA PHE A 232 -2.57 -1.76 -20.75
C PHE A 232 -3.91 -2.47 -20.58
N PRO A 233 -4.03 -3.76 -20.96
CA PRO A 233 -5.26 -4.53 -20.88
C PRO A 233 -5.62 -4.95 -19.44
N ILE A 234 -5.59 -3.99 -18.52
CA ILE A 234 -5.93 -4.17 -17.11
C ILE A 234 -7.31 -3.60 -16.83
N LEU A 235 -7.56 -2.38 -17.26
CA LEU A 235 -8.82 -1.66 -17.08
C LEU A 235 -9.49 -1.43 -18.44
N ASP A 236 -10.79 -1.18 -18.41
CA ASP A 236 -11.61 -0.72 -19.53
C ASP A 236 -12.56 0.33 -18.97
N GLU A 237 -12.55 1.55 -19.51
CA GLU A 237 -13.34 2.68 -19.01
C GLU A 237 -14.85 2.47 -19.14
N ARG A 238 -15.29 1.62 -20.08
CA ARG A 238 -16.70 1.27 -20.30
C ARG A 238 -17.22 0.26 -19.26
N VAL A 239 -16.31 -0.51 -18.63
CA VAL A 239 -16.66 -1.61 -17.71
C VAL A 239 -16.31 -1.26 -16.27
N HIS A 240 -15.13 -0.68 -16.06
CA HIS A 240 -14.60 -0.40 -14.71
C HIS A 240 -14.85 1.07 -14.35
N ILE A 241 -16.11 1.42 -14.07
CA ILE A 241 -16.55 2.81 -13.85
C ILE A 241 -16.24 3.26 -12.41
N THR A 242 -16.64 2.44 -11.42
CA THR A 242 -16.50 2.84 -10.01
C THR A 242 -15.08 2.58 -9.46
N PRO A 243 -14.63 3.35 -8.46
CA PRO A 243 -13.34 3.11 -7.79
C PRO A 243 -13.20 1.68 -7.24
N MET A 244 -14.30 1.09 -6.76
CA MET A 244 -14.33 -0.29 -6.27
C MET A 244 -14.10 -1.31 -7.38
N GLN A 245 -14.78 -1.15 -8.53
CA GLN A 245 -14.59 -2.01 -9.71
C GLN A 245 -13.14 -1.95 -10.20
N LYS A 246 -12.58 -0.74 -10.36
CA LYS A 246 -11.16 -0.54 -10.74
C LYS A 246 -10.23 -1.26 -9.78
N LYS A 247 -10.39 -1.05 -8.47
CA LYS A 247 -9.56 -1.68 -7.46
C LYS A 247 -9.63 -3.21 -7.50
N ASN A 248 -10.83 -3.77 -7.55
CA ASN A 248 -11.02 -5.22 -7.60
C ASN A 248 -10.40 -5.83 -8.86
N ARG A 249 -10.56 -5.17 -10.01
CA ARG A 249 -9.96 -5.61 -11.27
C ARG A 249 -8.44 -5.56 -11.21
N VAL A 250 -7.85 -4.46 -10.75
CA VAL A 250 -6.39 -4.30 -10.59
C VAL A 250 -5.84 -5.36 -9.64
N HIS A 251 -6.50 -5.60 -8.52
CA HIS A 251 -6.09 -6.63 -7.55
C HIS A 251 -6.07 -8.03 -8.17
N LYS A 252 -7.17 -8.41 -8.87
CA LYS A 252 -7.28 -9.71 -9.55
C LYS A 252 -6.21 -9.89 -10.62
N MET A 253 -5.99 -8.86 -11.46
CA MET A 253 -4.98 -8.92 -12.51
C MET A 253 -3.56 -8.95 -11.94
N CYS A 254 -3.27 -8.18 -10.89
CA CYS A 254 -1.97 -8.23 -10.20
C CYS A 254 -1.66 -9.65 -9.68
N GLY A 255 -2.65 -10.32 -9.10
CA GLY A 255 -2.52 -11.72 -8.67
C GLY A 255 -2.14 -12.66 -9.82
N ARG A 256 -2.84 -12.56 -10.96
CA ARG A 256 -2.57 -13.36 -12.17
C ARG A 256 -1.17 -13.09 -12.75
N VAL A 257 -0.79 -11.81 -12.86
CA VAL A 257 0.54 -11.39 -13.34
C VAL A 257 1.63 -11.90 -12.40
N ASN A 258 1.46 -11.76 -11.10
CA ASN A 258 2.44 -12.27 -10.12
C ASN A 258 2.55 -13.80 -10.16
N PHE A 259 1.46 -14.52 -10.44
CA PHE A 259 1.51 -15.97 -10.63
C PHE A 259 2.34 -16.33 -11.86
N ALA A 260 2.10 -15.67 -12.99
CA ALA A 260 2.87 -15.88 -14.23
C ALA A 260 4.35 -15.52 -14.06
N LEU A 261 4.68 -14.39 -13.40
CA LEU A 261 6.06 -14.00 -13.11
C LEU A 261 6.81 -15.06 -12.29
N ARG A 262 6.15 -15.73 -11.34
CA ARG A 262 6.76 -16.85 -10.60
C ARG A 262 7.06 -18.04 -11.52
N GLY A 263 6.19 -18.32 -12.48
CA GLY A 263 6.45 -19.34 -13.51
C GLY A 263 7.66 -19.00 -14.37
N ILE A 264 7.73 -17.77 -14.88
CA ILE A 264 8.86 -17.27 -15.66
C ILE A 264 10.17 -17.35 -14.84
N SER A 265 10.17 -16.86 -13.61
CA SER A 265 11.38 -16.87 -12.77
C SER A 265 11.87 -18.29 -12.47
N LYS A 266 10.96 -19.25 -12.27
CA LYS A 266 11.30 -20.66 -12.08
C LYS A 266 11.96 -21.24 -13.33
N ARG A 267 11.41 -20.97 -14.52
CA ARG A 267 11.96 -21.41 -15.82
C ARG A 267 13.36 -20.84 -16.07
N LEU A 268 13.58 -19.57 -15.69
CA LEU A 268 14.86 -18.90 -15.79
C LEU A 268 15.86 -19.22 -14.65
N LYS A 269 15.49 -20.12 -13.73
CA LYS A 269 16.29 -20.52 -12.56
C LYS A 269 16.71 -19.34 -11.69
N ILE A 270 15.84 -18.32 -11.56
CA ILE A 270 16.03 -17.18 -10.67
C ILE A 270 15.59 -17.61 -9.26
N LYS A 271 16.51 -17.54 -8.28
CA LYS A 271 16.27 -18.01 -6.89
C LYS A 271 15.23 -17.16 -6.15
N SER A 272 15.12 -15.87 -6.47
CA SER A 272 14.22 -14.94 -5.80
C SER A 272 12.80 -15.04 -6.35
N THR A 273 11.80 -14.89 -5.46
CA THR A 273 10.40 -14.79 -5.90
C THR A 273 10.16 -13.48 -6.65
N VAL A 274 9.88 -13.56 -7.94
CA VAL A 274 9.62 -12.39 -8.80
C VAL A 274 8.14 -12.02 -8.73
N THR A 275 7.89 -10.72 -8.54
CA THR A 275 6.56 -10.10 -8.56
C THR A 275 6.65 -8.74 -9.26
N THR A 276 5.53 -8.12 -9.58
CA THR A 276 5.49 -6.76 -10.15
C THR A 276 6.22 -5.74 -9.27
N TYR A 277 6.20 -5.91 -7.94
CA TYR A 277 6.88 -5.01 -7.03
C TYR A 277 8.41 -5.19 -7.01
N VAL A 278 8.89 -6.37 -7.38
CA VAL A 278 10.32 -6.66 -7.50
C VAL A 278 10.97 -5.83 -8.61
N ALA A 279 10.27 -5.54 -9.70
CA ALA A 279 10.77 -4.66 -10.76
C ALA A 279 11.19 -3.28 -10.19
N ARG A 280 10.34 -2.68 -9.34
CA ARG A 280 10.64 -1.40 -8.69
C ARG A 280 11.83 -1.47 -7.73
N HIS A 281 11.92 -2.53 -6.92
CA HIS A 281 13.08 -2.74 -6.04
C HIS A 281 14.35 -2.90 -6.86
N SER A 282 14.30 -3.68 -7.93
CA SER A 282 15.44 -3.94 -8.80
C SER A 282 15.91 -2.68 -9.51
N PHE A 283 14.98 -1.86 -10.03
CA PHE A 283 15.30 -0.55 -10.61
C PHE A 283 16.13 0.30 -9.63
N ALA A 284 15.61 0.50 -8.42
CA ALA A 284 16.29 1.32 -7.42
C ALA A 284 17.66 0.75 -7.02
N THR A 285 17.74 -0.57 -6.81
CA THR A 285 18.98 -1.23 -6.37
C THR A 285 20.04 -1.24 -7.47
N VAL A 286 19.63 -1.51 -8.72
CA VAL A 286 20.58 -1.51 -9.87
C VAL A 286 21.14 -0.11 -10.10
N LEU A 287 20.32 0.94 -10.09
CA LEU A 287 20.79 2.32 -10.23
C LEU A 287 21.75 2.72 -9.11
N LYS A 288 21.42 2.37 -7.85
CA LYS A 288 22.33 2.62 -6.73
C LYS A 288 23.69 1.93 -6.92
N LYS A 289 23.68 0.65 -7.29
CA LYS A 289 24.92 -0.11 -7.56
C LYS A 289 25.72 0.43 -8.75
N SER A 290 25.06 1.15 -9.67
CA SER A 290 25.68 1.86 -10.78
C SER A 290 26.15 3.28 -10.40
N GLY A 291 26.17 3.65 -9.12
CA GLY A 291 26.65 4.96 -8.64
C GLY A 291 25.68 6.13 -8.84
N VAL A 292 24.43 5.89 -9.27
CA VAL A 292 23.46 6.97 -9.47
C VAL A 292 23.07 7.60 -8.14
N ASN A 293 23.03 8.93 -8.10
CA ASN A 293 22.68 9.71 -6.92
C ASN A 293 21.29 9.32 -6.39
N ILE A 294 21.17 9.14 -5.07
CA ILE A 294 19.93 8.73 -4.40
C ILE A 294 18.78 9.72 -4.61
N GLY A 295 19.07 11.01 -4.78
CA GLY A 295 18.09 12.04 -5.10
C GLY A 295 17.41 11.77 -6.45
N ILE A 296 18.21 11.45 -7.48
CA ILE A 296 17.71 11.09 -8.83
C ILE A 296 16.85 9.83 -8.75
N ILE A 297 17.31 8.80 -8.01
CA ILE A 297 16.55 7.57 -7.81
C ILE A 297 15.22 7.86 -7.10
N SER A 298 15.23 8.74 -6.10
CA SER A 298 14.05 9.15 -5.33
C SER A 298 13.02 9.85 -6.21
N GLU A 299 13.47 10.76 -7.06
CA GLU A 299 12.63 11.50 -8.00
C GLU A 299 12.03 10.56 -9.04
N ALA A 300 12.85 9.72 -9.69
CA ALA A 300 12.36 8.73 -10.64
C ALA A 300 11.33 7.76 -10.05
N LEU A 301 11.47 7.45 -8.75
CA LEU A 301 10.49 6.65 -8.00
C LEU A 301 9.25 7.43 -7.56
N GLY A 302 9.21 8.76 -7.69
CA GLY A 302 8.15 9.62 -7.17
C GLY A 302 8.01 9.52 -5.65
N HIS A 303 9.11 9.53 -4.91
CA HIS A 303 9.11 9.56 -3.45
C HIS A 303 9.19 10.99 -2.93
N HIS A 304 8.38 11.36 -1.95
CA HIS A 304 8.42 12.67 -1.30
C HIS A 304 9.58 12.82 -0.30
N SER A 305 10.25 11.73 0.06
CA SER A 305 11.32 11.72 1.07
C SER A 305 12.43 10.76 0.70
N LEU A 306 13.66 11.24 0.76
CA LEU A 306 14.87 10.43 0.59
C LEU A 306 14.90 9.25 1.56
N LYS A 307 14.40 9.43 2.80
CA LYS A 307 14.30 8.35 3.80
C LYS A 307 13.49 7.16 3.27
N THR A 308 12.41 7.42 2.50
CA THR A 308 11.64 6.36 1.86
C THR A 308 12.48 5.59 0.85
N THR A 309 13.32 6.29 0.07
CA THR A 309 14.21 5.65 -0.90
C THR A 309 15.30 4.84 -0.20
N GLN A 310 15.88 5.35 0.90
CA GLN A 310 16.90 4.65 1.68
C GLN A 310 16.42 3.29 2.22
N ILE A 311 15.12 3.15 2.56
CA ILE A 311 14.55 1.88 2.99
C ILE A 311 14.59 0.81 1.87
N TYR A 312 14.51 1.24 0.60
CA TYR A 312 14.60 0.35 -0.57
C TYR A 312 16.03 -0.09 -0.87
N LEU A 313 17.01 0.72 -0.47
CA LEU A 313 18.40 0.51 -0.83
C LEU A 313 19.10 -0.28 0.27
N ASP A 314 19.94 -1.24 -0.14
CA ASP A 314 20.81 -1.96 0.79
C ASP A 314 21.92 -1.03 1.31
N SER A 315 22.55 -1.42 2.42
CA SER A 315 23.87 -0.91 2.76
C SER A 315 24.81 -1.07 1.58
N PHE A 316 25.82 -0.22 1.50
CA PHE A 316 26.88 -0.38 0.51
C PHE A 316 27.56 -1.75 0.68
N GLU A 317 27.91 -2.40 -0.43
CA GLU A 317 28.78 -3.58 -0.37
C GLU A 317 30.20 -3.14 0.04
N ASN A 318 30.94 -4.01 0.73
CA ASN A 318 32.30 -3.69 1.15
C ASN A 318 33.18 -3.23 -0.02
N SER A 319 33.01 -3.86 -1.18
CA SER A 319 33.72 -3.46 -2.43
C SER A 319 33.46 -2.00 -2.83
N GLN A 320 32.25 -1.48 -2.63
CA GLN A 320 31.93 -0.08 -2.92
C GLN A 320 32.53 0.88 -1.90
N ILE A 321 32.60 0.44 -0.64
CA ILE A 321 33.29 1.20 0.41
C ILE A 321 34.79 1.22 0.12
N ASP A 322 35.36 0.07 -0.24
CA ASP A 322 36.78 -0.04 -0.56
C ASP A 322 37.16 0.81 -1.79
N GLU A 323 36.27 0.86 -2.81
CA GLU A 323 36.48 1.71 -3.98
C GLU A 323 36.38 3.20 -3.62
N ALA A 324 35.39 3.58 -2.79
CA ALA A 324 35.26 4.96 -2.30
C ALA A 324 36.49 5.40 -1.48
N MET A 325 37.06 4.49 -0.67
CA MET A 325 38.26 4.77 0.11
C MET A 325 39.52 4.96 -0.75
N ARG A 326 39.58 4.34 -1.95
CA ARG A 326 40.68 4.56 -2.89
C ARG A 326 40.72 5.99 -3.46
N HIS A 327 39.60 6.69 -3.49
CA HIS A 327 39.55 8.10 -3.91
C HIS A 327 40.15 9.08 -2.87
N LEU A 328 40.54 8.58 -1.70
CA LEU A 328 41.22 9.38 -0.67
C LEU A 328 42.75 9.36 -0.83
N LEU A 329 43.28 8.46 -1.66
CA LEU A 329 44.71 8.28 -1.96
C LEU A 329 45.04 8.80 -3.34
#